data_a08346c62314c71ccbabe2995442fc2c
#
_entry.id   a08346c62314c71ccbabe2995442fc2c
#
_cell.length_a   1.000
_cell.length_b   1.000
_cell.length_c   1.000
_cell.angle_alpha   90.00
_cell.angle_beta   90.00
_cell.angle_gamma   90.00
#
_symmetry.space_group_name_H-M   'P 1'
#
loop_
_entity.id
_entity.type
_entity.pdbx_description
1 polymer ?
#
loop_
_entity_poly.entity_id
_entity_poly.type
_entity_poly.pdbx_seq_one_letter_code
_entity_poly.pdbx_strand_id
1 'polypeptide(L)'
;MVQAMDRGDIEISEDELVLMYIFTFIGAGHETTMAQLGNSVYQLLREPSRWDYLKQHPDHVEDVVEETIRYDGSVIGWYRRVARDTEFLGHALKEGEFVVMAFGSGNHDECRFASPEDYCPVRENRQRPLTFSQGRHFCLGAPLARLELKVALEELATRLPDLSLVPGQEITMAPSVATRVIERLELQW
;
A
#
# COMPACT_ATOMS: atom_id res chain seq x y z
N MET A 1 11.29 -9.16 21.32
CA MET A 1 11.19 -10.61 21.08
C MET A 1 12.32 -11.35 21.75
N VAL A 2 13.61 -11.13 21.43
CA VAL A 2 14.75 -11.80 22.10
C VAL A 2 14.61 -11.77 23.64
N GLN A 3 14.37 -10.60 24.24
CA GLN A 3 14.14 -10.49 25.68
C GLN A 3 12.93 -11.27 26.20
N ALA A 4 11.91 -11.50 25.39
CA ALA A 4 10.76 -12.32 25.77
C ALA A 4 11.09 -13.82 25.71
N MET A 5 11.92 -14.23 24.74
CA MET A 5 12.49 -15.58 24.68
C MET A 5 13.37 -15.87 25.90
N ASP A 6 14.30 -14.94 26.22
CA ASP A 6 15.21 -15.06 27.38
C ASP A 6 14.46 -15.20 28.71
N ARG A 7 13.27 -14.58 28.82
CA ARG A 7 12.41 -14.69 30.00
C ARG A 7 11.47 -15.91 29.98
N GLY A 8 11.41 -16.64 28.85
CA GLY A 8 10.47 -17.74 28.66
C GLY A 8 9.00 -17.30 28.45
N ASP A 9 8.79 -16.02 28.12
CA ASP A 9 7.44 -15.49 27.84
C ASP A 9 6.87 -16.01 26.50
N ILE A 10 7.75 -16.43 25.59
CA ILE A 10 7.41 -17.03 24.29
C ILE A 10 8.32 -18.22 24.00
N GLU A 11 7.73 -19.28 23.44
CA GLU A 11 8.43 -20.51 23.03
C GLU A 11 8.64 -20.48 21.51
N ILE A 12 9.72 -19.89 21.05
CA ILE A 12 10.19 -19.92 19.67
C ILE A 12 11.70 -20.20 19.65
N SER A 13 12.16 -20.97 18.69
CA SER A 13 13.58 -21.23 18.47
C SER A 13 14.27 -20.01 17.81
N GLU A 14 15.61 -19.98 17.86
CA GLU A 14 16.39 -18.96 17.15
C GLU A 14 16.14 -19.01 15.63
N ASP A 15 16.03 -20.21 15.05
CA ASP A 15 15.75 -20.38 13.62
C ASP A 15 14.38 -19.83 13.25
N GLU A 16 13.34 -20.09 14.06
CA GLU A 16 11.99 -19.52 13.85
C GLU A 16 12.00 -18.01 13.97
N LEU A 17 12.77 -17.47 14.92
CA LEU A 17 12.96 -16.03 15.05
C LEU A 17 13.60 -15.42 13.79
N VAL A 18 14.68 -16.04 13.29
CA VAL A 18 15.37 -15.60 12.06
C VAL A 18 14.42 -15.65 10.86
N LEU A 19 13.70 -16.76 10.67
CA LEU A 19 12.73 -16.90 9.59
C LEU A 19 11.62 -15.85 9.68
N MET A 20 11.11 -15.58 10.88
CA MET A 20 10.10 -14.56 11.08
C MET A 20 10.63 -13.16 10.75
N TYR A 21 11.88 -12.82 11.09
CA TYR A 21 12.51 -11.56 10.69
C TYR A 21 12.64 -11.44 9.18
N ILE A 22 13.12 -12.49 8.51
CA ILE A 22 13.29 -12.49 7.06
C ILE A 22 11.94 -12.29 6.35
N PHE A 23 10.93 -13.08 6.70
CA PHE A 23 9.64 -13.03 6.00
C PHE A 23 8.79 -11.83 6.40
N THR A 24 8.76 -11.44 7.68
CA THR A 24 7.87 -10.39 8.17
C THR A 24 8.45 -9.00 7.97
N PHE A 25 9.73 -8.78 8.26
CA PHE A 25 10.32 -7.45 8.18
C PHE A 25 10.98 -7.18 6.82
N ILE A 26 11.80 -8.11 6.31
CA ILE A 26 12.48 -7.89 5.03
C ILE A 26 11.51 -8.16 3.88
N GLY A 27 10.90 -9.34 3.83
CA GLY A 27 10.01 -9.72 2.72
C GLY A 27 8.78 -8.84 2.64
N ALA A 28 7.98 -8.78 3.71
CA ALA A 28 6.72 -8.04 3.67
C ALA A 28 6.91 -6.52 3.74
N GLY A 29 7.96 -6.02 4.41
CA GLY A 29 8.17 -4.58 4.61
C GLY A 29 8.87 -3.89 3.46
N HIS A 30 9.77 -4.57 2.74
CA HIS A 30 10.59 -3.93 1.71
C HIS A 30 9.83 -3.74 0.39
N GLU A 31 9.39 -4.83 -0.23
CA GLU A 31 8.81 -4.78 -1.59
C GLU A 31 7.54 -3.93 -1.65
N THR A 32 6.65 -4.10 -0.68
CA THR A 32 5.35 -3.42 -0.67
C THR A 32 5.49 -1.91 -0.46
N THR A 33 6.38 -1.48 0.43
CA THR A 33 6.62 -0.05 0.71
C THR A 33 7.36 0.62 -0.44
N MET A 34 8.37 -0.06 -1.01
CA MET A 34 9.08 0.42 -2.20
C MET A 34 8.12 0.59 -3.38
N ALA A 35 7.28 -0.41 -3.64
CA ALA A 35 6.26 -0.33 -4.69
C ALA A 35 5.27 0.81 -4.44
N GLN A 36 4.81 0.99 -3.20
CA GLN A 36 3.92 2.09 -2.85
C GLN A 36 4.58 3.45 -3.05
N LEU A 37 5.84 3.60 -2.71
CA LEU A 37 6.57 4.84 -2.96
C LEU A 37 6.67 5.13 -4.46
N GLY A 38 7.02 4.14 -5.27
CA GLY A 38 7.04 4.25 -6.73
C GLY A 38 5.70 4.66 -7.32
N ASN A 39 4.62 3.99 -6.90
CA ASN A 39 3.25 4.32 -7.30
C ASN A 39 2.87 5.73 -6.87
N SER A 40 3.21 6.15 -5.64
CA SER A 40 2.91 7.49 -5.12
C SER A 40 3.63 8.58 -5.92
N VAL A 41 4.93 8.41 -6.17
CA VAL A 41 5.71 9.37 -6.99
C VAL A 41 5.15 9.44 -8.40
N TYR A 42 4.84 8.30 -9.03
CA TYR A 42 4.23 8.27 -10.34
C TYR A 42 2.89 9.01 -10.38
N GLN A 43 1.99 8.74 -9.41
CA GLN A 43 0.68 9.39 -9.37
C GLN A 43 0.76 10.91 -9.13
N LEU A 44 1.76 11.36 -8.39
CA LEU A 44 1.99 12.78 -8.16
C LEU A 44 2.59 13.48 -9.39
N LEU A 45 3.55 12.83 -10.07
CA LEU A 45 4.26 13.46 -11.19
C LEU A 45 3.54 13.34 -12.54
N ARG A 46 2.65 12.36 -12.73
CA ARG A 46 1.88 12.23 -13.98
C ARG A 46 0.91 13.39 -14.22
N GLU A 47 0.51 14.08 -13.16
CA GLU A 47 -0.32 15.27 -13.17
C GLU A 47 0.42 16.37 -12.39
N PRO A 48 1.10 17.30 -13.06
CA PRO A 48 1.95 18.30 -12.41
C PRO A 48 1.26 19.08 -11.28
N SER A 49 -0.05 19.30 -11.40
CA SER A 49 -0.85 19.99 -10.38
C SER A 49 -0.86 19.25 -9.02
N ARG A 50 -0.69 17.93 -9.01
CA ARG A 50 -0.63 17.13 -7.78
C ARG A 50 0.71 17.30 -7.05
N TRP A 51 1.80 17.36 -7.83
CA TRP A 51 3.12 17.66 -7.29
C TRP A 51 3.21 19.07 -6.75
N ASP A 52 2.67 20.05 -7.51
CA ASP A 52 2.58 21.44 -7.08
C ASP A 52 1.74 21.59 -5.81
N TYR A 53 0.63 20.85 -5.70
CA TYR A 53 -0.20 20.84 -4.49
C TYR A 53 0.61 20.38 -3.26
N LEU A 54 1.36 19.28 -3.35
CA LEU A 54 2.20 18.80 -2.25
C LEU A 54 3.24 19.83 -1.82
N LYS A 55 3.91 20.49 -2.78
CA LYS A 55 4.90 21.55 -2.51
C LYS A 55 4.29 22.77 -1.81
N GLN A 56 3.07 23.14 -2.20
CA GLN A 56 2.36 24.30 -1.64
C GLN A 56 1.70 24.02 -0.30
N HIS A 57 1.39 22.75 -0.01
CA HIS A 57 0.70 22.31 1.20
C HIS A 57 1.46 21.17 1.90
N PRO A 58 2.67 21.43 2.43
CA PRO A 58 3.47 20.40 3.08
C PRO A 58 2.81 19.80 4.33
N ASP A 59 1.92 20.55 4.97
CA ASP A 59 1.10 20.11 6.09
C ASP A 59 0.03 19.06 5.70
N HIS A 60 -0.27 18.92 4.40
CA HIS A 60 -1.19 17.90 3.87
C HIS A 60 -0.50 16.64 3.39
N VAL A 61 0.79 16.46 3.65
CA VAL A 61 1.54 15.27 3.18
C VAL A 61 0.92 13.95 3.63
N GLU A 62 0.38 13.88 4.84
CA GLU A 62 -0.29 12.67 5.35
C GLU A 62 -1.56 12.37 4.55
N ASP A 63 -2.31 13.38 4.16
CA ASP A 63 -3.50 13.25 3.31
C ASP A 63 -3.12 12.79 1.90
N VAL A 64 -2.03 13.30 1.36
CA VAL A 64 -1.46 12.88 0.07
C VAL A 64 -1.04 11.41 0.14
N VAL A 65 -0.38 10.99 1.21
CA VAL A 65 0.01 9.59 1.43
C VAL A 65 -1.21 8.67 1.46
N GLU A 66 -2.23 9.00 2.27
CA GLU A 66 -3.45 8.18 2.36
C GLU A 66 -4.18 8.10 1.01
N GLU A 67 -4.25 9.20 0.27
CA GLU A 67 -4.91 9.20 -1.03
C GLU A 67 -4.11 8.42 -2.09
N THR A 68 -2.78 8.47 -2.09
CA THR A 68 -2.00 7.62 -3.01
C THR A 68 -2.14 6.14 -2.67
N ILE A 69 -2.18 5.77 -1.39
CA ILE A 69 -2.43 4.41 -0.92
C ILE A 69 -3.83 3.91 -1.34
N ARG A 70 -4.83 4.77 -1.31
CA ARG A 70 -6.18 4.46 -1.78
C ARG A 70 -6.22 4.31 -3.29
N TYR A 71 -5.73 5.34 -4.00
CA TYR A 71 -5.90 5.51 -5.43
C TYR A 71 -5.06 4.52 -6.25
N ASP A 72 -3.82 4.27 -5.80
CA ASP A 72 -2.90 3.36 -6.48
C ASP A 72 -2.08 2.54 -5.47
N GLY A 73 -2.80 1.76 -4.67
CA GLY A 73 -2.19 0.94 -3.63
C GLY A 73 -1.30 -0.16 -4.19
N SER A 74 -0.15 -0.38 -3.56
CA SER A 74 0.78 -1.44 -3.97
C SER A 74 0.24 -2.84 -3.76
N VAL A 75 -0.69 -3.05 -2.83
CA VAL A 75 -1.37 -4.32 -2.60
C VAL A 75 -2.82 -4.18 -3.06
N ILE A 76 -3.14 -4.78 -4.21
CA ILE A 76 -4.44 -4.65 -4.89
C ILE A 76 -5.41 -5.78 -4.56
N GLY A 77 -4.93 -6.87 -3.98
CA GLY A 77 -5.77 -7.99 -3.60
C GLY A 77 -5.04 -9.04 -2.81
N TRP A 78 -5.80 -9.91 -2.17
CA TRP A 78 -5.29 -11.08 -1.50
C TRP A 78 -6.33 -12.19 -1.52
N TYR A 79 -5.90 -13.43 -1.46
CA TYR A 79 -6.81 -14.56 -1.43
C TYR A 79 -7.03 -15.10 -0.01
N ARG A 80 -8.16 -15.74 0.20
CA ARG A 80 -8.51 -16.52 1.38
C ARG A 80 -8.95 -17.90 0.96
N ARG A 81 -8.52 -18.90 1.71
CA ARG A 81 -9.01 -20.27 1.54
C ARG A 81 -10.25 -20.47 2.41
N VAL A 82 -11.29 -21.05 1.83
CA VAL A 82 -12.51 -21.40 2.54
C VAL A 82 -12.20 -22.55 3.49
N ALA A 83 -12.40 -22.32 4.80
CA ALA A 83 -12.01 -23.27 5.84
C ALA A 83 -13.06 -24.38 6.08
N ARG A 84 -14.29 -24.17 5.62
CA ARG A 84 -15.41 -25.13 5.69
C ARG A 84 -16.50 -24.69 4.72
N ASP A 85 -17.37 -25.60 4.32
CA ASP A 85 -18.56 -25.27 3.53
C ASP A 85 -19.32 -24.13 4.19
N THR A 86 -19.63 -23.08 3.43
CA THR A 86 -20.33 -21.89 3.93
C THR A 86 -21.09 -21.21 2.81
N GLU A 87 -21.95 -20.27 3.17
CA GLU A 87 -22.61 -19.34 2.26
C GLU A 87 -22.10 -17.93 2.51
N PHE A 88 -21.79 -17.20 1.45
CA PHE A 88 -21.37 -15.80 1.51
C PHE A 88 -22.06 -15.00 0.41
N LEU A 89 -22.85 -14.01 0.80
CA LEU A 89 -23.64 -13.14 -0.11
C LEU A 89 -24.50 -13.93 -1.10
N GLY A 90 -25.16 -15.03 -0.65
CA GLY A 90 -26.00 -15.87 -1.48
C GLY A 90 -25.24 -16.88 -2.37
N HIS A 91 -23.91 -16.94 -2.27
CA HIS A 91 -23.07 -17.90 -3.00
C HIS A 91 -22.60 -19.03 -2.07
N ALA A 92 -22.86 -20.28 -2.45
CA ALA A 92 -22.33 -21.44 -1.75
C ALA A 92 -20.82 -21.58 -2.05
N LEU A 93 -20.01 -21.61 -1.00
CA LEU A 93 -18.58 -21.79 -1.06
C LEU A 93 -18.21 -23.14 -0.41
N LYS A 94 -17.36 -23.90 -1.08
CA LYS A 94 -16.89 -25.20 -0.62
C LYS A 94 -15.56 -25.09 0.11
N GLU A 95 -15.37 -25.96 1.09
CA GLU A 95 -14.09 -26.10 1.77
C GLU A 95 -12.95 -26.30 0.76
N GLY A 96 -11.87 -25.54 0.93
CA GLY A 96 -10.69 -25.59 0.08
C GLY A 96 -10.72 -24.62 -1.11
N GLU A 97 -11.87 -24.06 -1.49
CA GLU A 97 -11.94 -23.02 -2.53
C GLU A 97 -11.21 -21.74 -2.13
N PHE A 98 -10.85 -20.94 -3.13
CA PHE A 98 -10.21 -19.66 -2.91
C PHE A 98 -11.15 -18.50 -3.27
N VAL A 99 -11.19 -17.52 -2.38
CA VAL A 99 -11.89 -16.24 -2.60
C VAL A 99 -10.85 -15.13 -2.68
N VAL A 100 -10.94 -14.31 -3.70
CA VAL A 100 -10.07 -13.13 -3.87
C VAL A 100 -10.75 -11.92 -3.25
N MET A 101 -10.04 -11.26 -2.35
CA MET A 101 -10.42 -9.95 -1.82
C MET A 101 -9.77 -8.89 -2.71
N ALA A 102 -10.57 -8.21 -3.53
CA ALA A 102 -10.11 -7.18 -4.46
C ALA A 102 -10.00 -5.82 -3.75
N PHE A 103 -8.91 -5.56 -3.06
CA PHE A 103 -8.68 -4.31 -2.32
C PHE A 103 -8.66 -3.10 -3.22
N GLY A 104 -8.02 -3.21 -4.39
CA GLY A 104 -8.01 -2.14 -5.39
C GLY A 104 -9.42 -1.73 -5.80
N SER A 105 -10.29 -2.70 -6.10
CA SER A 105 -11.69 -2.43 -6.42
C SER A 105 -12.45 -1.80 -5.24
N GLY A 106 -12.24 -2.31 -4.02
CA GLY A 106 -12.88 -1.76 -2.83
C GLY A 106 -12.42 -0.34 -2.48
N ASN A 107 -11.20 0.04 -2.86
CA ASN A 107 -10.70 1.41 -2.73
C ASN A 107 -11.31 2.37 -3.75
N HIS A 108 -11.95 1.86 -4.80
CA HIS A 108 -12.67 2.60 -5.84
C HIS A 108 -14.19 2.38 -5.79
N ASP A 109 -14.71 1.87 -4.67
CA ASP A 109 -16.14 1.65 -4.48
C ASP A 109 -16.86 2.98 -4.25
N GLU A 110 -17.78 3.33 -5.16
CA GLU A 110 -18.59 4.57 -5.10
C GLU A 110 -19.54 4.62 -3.89
N CYS A 111 -19.88 3.46 -3.32
CA CYS A 111 -20.63 3.40 -2.07
C CYS A 111 -19.81 3.81 -0.85
N ARG A 112 -18.49 3.83 -0.97
CA ARG A 112 -17.55 4.16 0.11
C ARG A 112 -16.81 5.48 -0.11
N PHE A 113 -16.50 5.80 -1.35
CA PHE A 113 -15.75 6.99 -1.72
C PHE A 113 -16.52 7.78 -2.78
N ALA A 114 -16.86 9.03 -2.48
CA ALA A 114 -17.46 9.92 -3.48
C ALA A 114 -16.45 10.19 -4.60
N SER A 115 -16.85 10.07 -5.87
CA SER A 115 -15.97 10.21 -7.05
C SER A 115 -14.67 9.41 -6.88
N PRO A 116 -14.73 8.06 -6.76
CA PRO A 116 -13.56 7.25 -6.38
C PRO A 116 -12.43 7.29 -7.41
N GLU A 117 -12.74 7.62 -8.68
CA GLU A 117 -11.78 7.77 -9.77
C GLU A 117 -11.04 9.12 -9.74
N ASP A 118 -11.48 10.06 -8.91
CA ASP A 118 -10.78 11.32 -8.72
C ASP A 118 -9.69 11.18 -7.66
N TYR A 119 -8.50 11.68 -7.96
CA TYR A 119 -7.43 11.82 -6.98
C TYR A 119 -7.67 13.10 -6.15
N CYS A 120 -8.00 12.95 -4.88
CA CYS A 120 -8.34 14.07 -3.99
C CYS A 120 -7.80 13.85 -2.57
N PRO A 121 -6.63 14.38 -2.22
CA PRO A 121 -6.04 14.23 -0.88
C PRO A 121 -6.91 14.78 0.26
N VAL A 122 -7.71 15.80 -0.01
CA VAL A 122 -8.56 16.48 0.98
C VAL A 122 -10.02 16.02 0.93
N ARG A 123 -10.27 14.74 0.70
CA ARG A 123 -11.64 14.19 0.70
C ARG A 123 -12.36 14.46 2.02
N GLU A 124 -13.60 14.91 1.94
CA GLU A 124 -14.45 15.10 3.13
C GLU A 124 -14.75 13.76 3.83
N ASN A 125 -15.02 12.70 3.05
CA ASN A 125 -15.29 11.36 3.56
C ASN A 125 -14.02 10.50 3.52
N ARG A 126 -13.16 10.67 4.54
CA ARG A 126 -11.91 9.93 4.71
C ARG A 126 -12.16 8.52 5.24
N GLN A 127 -12.44 7.60 4.35
CA GLN A 127 -12.48 6.17 4.69
C GLN A 127 -11.08 5.57 4.64
N ARG A 128 -10.81 4.58 5.51
CA ARG A 128 -9.52 3.87 5.49
C ARG A 128 -9.42 3.01 4.24
N PRO A 129 -8.31 3.14 3.48
CA PRO A 129 -8.03 2.26 2.34
C PRO A 129 -7.93 0.80 2.76
N LEU A 130 -8.33 -0.11 1.88
CA LEU A 130 -8.20 -1.55 2.07
C LEU A 130 -6.81 -2.10 1.77
N THR A 131 -5.91 -1.30 1.23
CA THR A 131 -4.53 -1.67 0.87
C THR A 131 -3.78 -2.33 2.04
N PHE A 132 -4.05 -1.91 3.27
CA PHE A 132 -3.51 -2.53 4.49
C PHE A 132 -4.40 -3.65 5.05
N SER A 133 -5.41 -4.10 4.31
CA SER A 133 -6.43 -5.06 4.78
C SER A 133 -7.25 -4.54 5.97
N GLN A 134 -8.07 -5.41 6.56
CA GLN A 134 -8.88 -5.10 7.74
C GLN A 134 -8.99 -6.31 8.69
N GLY A 135 -9.48 -6.07 9.91
CA GLY A 135 -9.73 -7.11 10.90
C GLY A 135 -8.45 -7.66 11.53
N ARG A 136 -8.44 -8.96 11.84
CA ARG A 136 -7.35 -9.63 12.56
C ARG A 136 -6.01 -9.58 11.83
N HIS A 137 -6.05 -9.47 10.50
CA HIS A 137 -4.88 -9.43 9.62
C HIS A 137 -4.60 -8.01 9.10
N PHE A 138 -5.09 -6.98 9.79
CA PHE A 138 -4.67 -5.60 9.48
C PHE A 138 -3.14 -5.52 9.54
N CYS A 139 -2.54 -4.86 8.56
CA CYS A 139 -1.09 -4.79 8.40
C CYS A 139 -0.40 -4.23 9.66
N LEU A 140 0.49 -5.02 10.25
CA LEU A 140 1.28 -4.61 11.41
C LEU A 140 2.22 -3.44 11.06
N GLY A 141 2.76 -3.44 9.83
CA GLY A 141 3.67 -2.42 9.31
C GLY A 141 3.01 -1.13 8.84
N ALA A 142 1.66 -1.02 8.88
CA ALA A 142 0.96 0.12 8.32
C ALA A 142 1.41 1.49 8.89
N PRO A 143 1.69 1.64 10.20
CA PRO A 143 2.21 2.90 10.73
C PRO A 143 3.62 3.23 10.20
N LEU A 144 4.49 2.23 10.09
CA LEU A 144 5.85 2.41 9.57
C LEU A 144 5.83 2.78 8.09
N ALA A 145 5.08 2.05 7.27
CA ALA A 145 4.96 2.34 5.85
C ALA A 145 4.44 3.78 5.58
N ARG A 146 3.46 4.24 6.35
CA ARG A 146 2.97 5.62 6.27
C ARG A 146 4.04 6.64 6.61
N LEU A 147 4.80 6.38 7.67
CA LEU A 147 5.89 7.25 8.07
C LEU A 147 7.00 7.30 7.01
N GLU A 148 7.39 6.16 6.45
CA GLU A 148 8.38 6.09 5.38
C GLU A 148 7.93 6.86 4.13
N LEU A 149 6.69 6.66 3.70
CA LEU A 149 6.11 7.40 2.57
C LEU A 149 6.04 8.90 2.82
N LYS A 150 5.60 9.30 4.01
CA LYS A 150 5.55 10.71 4.43
C LYS A 150 6.92 11.35 4.33
N VAL A 151 7.91 10.79 5.02
CA VAL A 151 9.28 11.33 5.05
C VAL A 151 9.89 11.37 3.65
N ALA A 152 9.68 10.31 2.85
CA ALA A 152 10.20 10.26 1.49
C ALA A 152 9.58 11.35 0.60
N LEU A 153 8.27 11.57 0.66
CA LEU A 153 7.59 12.60 -0.15
C LEU A 153 7.95 14.01 0.32
N GLU A 154 8.09 14.26 1.63
CA GLU A 154 8.57 15.54 2.19
C GLU A 154 9.98 15.87 1.70
N GLU A 155 10.89 14.90 1.78
CA GLU A 155 12.28 15.07 1.36
C GLU A 155 12.41 15.26 -0.17
N LEU A 156 11.65 14.50 -0.95
CA LEU A 156 11.62 14.66 -2.40
C LEU A 156 11.08 16.05 -2.79
N ALA A 157 9.96 16.49 -2.23
CA ALA A 157 9.38 17.80 -2.53
C ALA A 157 10.28 18.95 -2.12
N THR A 158 11.06 18.79 -1.03
CA THR A 158 11.97 19.83 -0.54
C THR A 158 13.28 19.88 -1.32
N ARG A 159 13.88 18.71 -1.59
CA ARG A 159 15.23 18.65 -2.19
C ARG A 159 15.20 18.65 -3.72
N LEU A 160 14.11 18.14 -4.31
CA LEU A 160 13.95 18.00 -5.76
C LEU A 160 12.63 18.62 -6.23
N PRO A 161 12.43 19.95 -6.02
CA PRO A 161 11.15 20.62 -6.33
C PRO A 161 10.76 20.54 -7.81
N ASP A 162 11.74 20.39 -8.70
CA ASP A 162 11.55 20.31 -10.16
C ASP A 162 11.47 18.84 -10.65
N LEU A 163 11.36 17.87 -9.71
CA LEU A 163 11.24 16.46 -10.04
C LEU A 163 10.09 16.21 -11.01
N SER A 164 10.37 15.49 -12.07
CA SER A 164 9.40 15.18 -13.12
C SER A 164 9.67 13.81 -13.75
N LEU A 165 8.66 13.29 -14.44
CA LEU A 165 8.82 12.06 -15.23
C LEU A 165 9.64 12.34 -16.49
N VAL A 166 10.55 11.42 -16.86
CA VAL A 166 11.20 11.49 -18.17
C VAL A 166 10.14 11.36 -19.27
N PRO A 167 10.06 12.32 -20.23
CA PRO A 167 9.05 12.29 -21.27
C PRO A 167 9.14 11.06 -22.16
N GLY A 168 7.99 10.50 -22.51
CA GLY A 168 7.88 9.40 -23.47
C GLY A 168 8.26 8.02 -22.92
N GLN A 169 8.54 7.90 -21.61
CA GLN A 169 8.73 6.59 -21.00
C GLN A 169 7.44 5.77 -21.00
N GLU A 170 7.56 4.47 -21.22
CA GLU A 170 6.45 3.52 -21.09
C GLU A 170 6.45 2.98 -19.66
N ILE A 171 5.28 3.05 -19.00
CA ILE A 171 5.11 2.51 -17.66
C ILE A 171 4.61 1.08 -17.74
N THR A 172 5.45 0.14 -17.35
CA THR A 172 5.12 -1.29 -17.26
C THR A 172 4.93 -1.70 -15.81
N MET A 173 3.95 -2.58 -15.59
CA MET A 173 3.67 -3.17 -14.28
C MET A 173 4.16 -4.60 -14.24
N ALA A 174 4.82 -4.98 -13.15
CA ALA A 174 5.20 -6.36 -12.91
C ALA A 174 3.93 -7.25 -12.88
N PRO A 175 3.93 -8.41 -13.56
CA PRO A 175 2.76 -9.28 -13.60
C PRO A 175 2.49 -9.88 -12.22
N SER A 176 1.40 -9.45 -11.58
CA SER A 176 0.96 -9.93 -10.27
C SER A 176 -0.54 -9.75 -10.11
N VAL A 177 -1.19 -10.71 -9.44
CA VAL A 177 -2.61 -10.64 -9.07
C VAL A 177 -2.83 -10.04 -7.68
N ALA A 178 -1.75 -9.87 -6.91
CA ALA A 178 -1.81 -9.39 -5.53
C ALA A 178 -1.21 -8.00 -5.37
N THR A 179 -0.19 -7.69 -6.15
CA THR A 179 0.59 -6.45 -6.02
C THR A 179 0.59 -5.65 -7.32
N ARG A 180 0.75 -4.34 -7.19
CA ARG A 180 0.90 -3.39 -8.28
C ARG A 180 2.25 -2.70 -8.12
N VAL A 181 3.20 -3.10 -8.94
CA VAL A 181 4.59 -2.67 -8.88
C VAL A 181 5.01 -2.11 -10.23
N ILE A 182 5.43 -0.87 -10.27
CA ILE A 182 6.06 -0.27 -11.46
C ILE A 182 7.46 -0.87 -11.59
N GLU A 183 7.76 -1.53 -12.73
CA GLU A 183 9.05 -2.17 -12.94
C GLU A 183 10.19 -1.16 -13.07
N ARG A 184 9.92 -0.04 -13.71
CA ARG A 184 10.89 1.04 -13.93
C ARG A 184 10.19 2.38 -13.98
N LEU A 185 10.68 3.34 -13.21
CA LEU A 185 10.23 4.72 -13.21
C LEU A 185 11.45 5.63 -13.42
N GLU A 186 11.51 6.28 -14.56
CA GLU A 186 12.61 7.21 -14.89
C GLU A 186 12.22 8.62 -14.50
N LEU A 187 13.08 9.25 -13.74
CA LEU A 187 12.88 10.59 -13.19
C LEU A 187 14.00 11.53 -13.63
N GLN A 188 13.65 12.81 -13.75
CA GLN A 188 14.60 13.91 -13.99
C GLN A 188 14.31 15.05 -13.01
N TRP A 189 15.37 15.80 -12.66
CA TRP A 189 15.32 16.93 -11.70
C TRP A 189 16.31 18.01 -12.05
#